data_8826d0971838301b5d354f5d2186d711
#
_entry.id   8826d0971838301b5d354f5d2186d711
#
_cell.length_a   1.000
_cell.length_b   1.000
_cell.length_c   1.000
_cell.angle_alpha   90.00
_cell.angle_beta   90.00
_cell.angle_gamma   90.00
#
_symmetry.space_group_name_H-M   'P 1'
#
loop_
_entity.id
_entity.type
_entity.pdbx_description
1 polymer ?
#
loop_
_entity_poly.entity_id
_entity_poly.type
_entity_poly.pdbx_seq_one_letter_code
_entity_poly.pdbx_strand_id
1 'polypeptide(L)'
;MKLFTRLVAALVAAALPLMTAFATTVTVQVGDNFYRANGSTGNSSAITITVGDMVTWTNVGRGNHPTASNTGVWATFPMNPGAPDKTIQFNTAGTFGYYCTAHGAPNQGQFGTITVQRPTAVEDARLAGLVLNLFPNPSKGLVTLTLGKTKAGTAYQLRLSNIIGQELRSIALRPDLTEAGLPLDLRELPTGMYLCSLWADGKVLTTKRLIIQE
;
A
#
# COMPACT_ATOMS: atom_id res chain seq x y z
N MET A 1 -16.02 46.06 43.42
CA MET A 1 -14.88 45.63 42.59
C MET A 1 -15.11 44.16 42.18
N LYS A 2 -15.52 43.91 40.93
CA LYS A 2 -15.75 42.57 40.41
C LYS A 2 -14.62 42.24 39.42
N LEU A 3 -13.74 41.31 39.79
CA LEU A 3 -12.67 40.78 38.90
C LEU A 3 -13.32 39.89 37.86
N PHE A 4 -13.20 40.24 36.58
CA PHE A 4 -13.49 39.37 35.45
C PHE A 4 -12.23 38.55 35.11
N THR A 5 -12.24 37.26 35.45
CA THR A 5 -11.23 36.31 35.02
C THR A 5 -11.51 35.89 33.57
N ARG A 6 -10.70 36.36 32.64
CA ARG A 6 -10.77 35.91 31.22
C ARG A 6 -10.05 34.57 31.10
N LEU A 7 -10.83 33.53 30.81
CA LEU A 7 -10.33 32.23 30.45
C LEU A 7 -9.85 32.29 28.98
N VAL A 8 -8.54 32.22 28.78
CA VAL A 8 -7.95 32.05 27.42
C VAL A 8 -7.90 30.58 27.13
N ALA A 9 -8.81 30.09 26.27
CA ALA A 9 -8.77 28.74 25.75
C ALA A 9 -7.67 28.68 24.67
N ALA A 10 -6.56 28.06 24.98
CA ALA A 10 -5.51 27.76 24.02
C ALA A 10 -5.97 26.59 23.12
N LEU A 11 -6.26 26.87 21.85
CA LEU A 11 -6.54 25.87 20.84
C LEU A 11 -5.22 25.19 20.47
N VAL A 12 -4.95 24.00 21.00
CA VAL A 12 -3.83 23.16 20.56
C VAL A 12 -4.25 22.51 19.24
N ALA A 13 -3.80 23.07 18.13
CA ALA A 13 -3.92 22.44 16.82
C ALA A 13 -2.98 21.23 16.80
N ALA A 14 -3.55 20.04 16.94
CA ALA A 14 -2.83 18.78 16.74
C ALA A 14 -2.45 18.67 15.26
N ALA A 15 -1.19 18.95 14.93
CA ALA A 15 -0.63 18.69 13.61
C ALA A 15 -0.56 17.16 13.44
N LEU A 16 -1.49 16.59 12.67
CA LEU A 16 -1.42 15.21 12.21
C LEU A 16 -0.16 15.07 11.33
N PRO A 17 0.76 14.15 11.62
CA PRO A 17 1.88 13.91 10.72
C PRO A 17 1.33 13.36 9.39
N LEU A 18 1.58 14.08 8.29
CA LEU A 18 1.37 13.56 6.95
C LEU A 18 2.32 12.37 6.78
N MET A 19 1.77 11.16 6.73
CA MET A 19 2.52 10.00 6.26
C MET A 19 2.79 10.18 4.77
N THR A 20 4.03 10.42 4.41
CA THR A 20 4.50 10.33 3.04
C THR A 20 4.55 8.85 2.67
N ALA A 21 3.52 8.35 1.99
CA ALA A 21 3.65 7.12 1.22
C ALA A 21 4.73 7.40 0.16
N PHE A 22 5.74 6.54 0.07
CA PHE A 22 6.74 6.64 -0.99
C PHE A 22 6.04 6.27 -2.30
N ALA A 23 5.72 7.29 -3.10
CA ALA A 23 5.20 7.09 -4.45
C ALA A 23 6.28 6.42 -5.30
N THR A 24 5.95 5.30 -5.91
CA THR A 24 6.82 4.67 -6.91
C THR A 24 6.58 5.30 -8.28
N THR A 25 7.60 5.25 -9.14
CA THR A 25 7.48 5.74 -10.52
C THR A 25 7.69 4.59 -11.48
N VAL A 26 6.71 4.36 -12.34
CA VAL A 26 6.79 3.40 -13.45
C VAL A 26 7.05 4.16 -14.74
N THR A 27 8.09 3.75 -15.49
CA THR A 27 8.40 4.36 -16.77
C THR A 27 7.77 3.57 -17.91
N VAL A 28 7.08 4.27 -18.81
CA VAL A 28 6.54 3.76 -20.06
C VAL A 28 7.32 4.36 -21.22
N GLN A 29 8.02 3.52 -21.95
CA GLN A 29 8.68 3.91 -23.18
C GLN A 29 7.65 4.10 -24.30
N VAL A 30 7.74 5.20 -25.01
CA VAL A 30 6.92 5.53 -26.17
C VAL A 30 7.80 5.47 -27.41
N GLY A 31 7.56 4.49 -28.24
CA GLY A 31 8.33 4.30 -29.49
C GLY A 31 7.43 4.19 -30.69
N ASP A 32 8.05 3.92 -31.84
CA ASP A 32 7.33 3.83 -33.11
C ASP A 32 6.35 2.63 -33.05
N ASN A 33 5.05 2.94 -32.94
CA ASN A 33 3.92 2.01 -32.84
C ASN A 33 3.88 1.15 -31.53
N PHE A 34 4.52 1.57 -30.45
CA PHE A 34 4.39 0.84 -29.19
C PHE A 34 4.39 1.76 -27.96
N TYR A 35 3.74 1.27 -26.89
CA TYR A 35 4.00 1.66 -25.50
C TYR A 35 4.56 0.44 -24.77
N ARG A 36 5.64 0.62 -24.03
CA ARG A 36 6.31 -0.47 -23.34
C ARG A 36 6.70 -0.07 -21.93
N ALA A 37 6.20 -0.78 -20.92
CA ALA A 37 6.67 -0.61 -19.55
C ALA A 37 8.01 -1.31 -19.36
N ASN A 38 8.77 -0.93 -18.34
CA ASN A 38 10.06 -1.53 -18.01
C ASN A 38 9.97 -3.07 -17.94
N GLY A 39 10.81 -3.75 -18.74
CA GLY A 39 10.86 -5.22 -18.82
C GLY A 39 9.80 -5.89 -19.70
N SER A 40 8.87 -5.15 -20.29
CA SER A 40 7.86 -5.66 -21.22
C SER A 40 8.44 -5.80 -22.63
N THR A 41 8.09 -6.87 -23.35
CA THR A 41 8.49 -7.11 -24.74
C THR A 41 7.36 -6.85 -25.75
N GLY A 42 6.14 -6.61 -25.29
CA GLY A 42 4.97 -6.37 -26.13
C GLY A 42 4.89 -4.94 -26.68
N ASN A 43 3.95 -4.70 -27.61
CA ASN A 43 3.69 -3.39 -28.20
C ASN A 43 2.60 -2.60 -27.47
N SER A 44 1.89 -3.22 -26.53
CA SER A 44 0.95 -2.56 -25.64
C SER A 44 1.40 -2.68 -24.19
N SER A 45 1.18 -1.64 -23.39
CA SER A 45 1.53 -1.61 -21.98
C SER A 45 0.28 -1.77 -21.14
N ALA A 46 0.23 -2.84 -20.33
CA ALA A 46 -0.71 -2.97 -19.22
C ALA A 46 0.10 -2.96 -17.93
N ILE A 47 -0.08 -1.93 -17.12
CA ILE A 47 0.63 -1.77 -15.85
C ILE A 47 -0.35 -1.67 -14.70
N THR A 48 0.05 -2.18 -13.54
CA THR A 48 -0.68 -2.02 -12.28
C THR A 48 0.18 -1.23 -11.31
N ILE A 49 -0.41 -0.19 -10.75
CA ILE A 49 0.21 0.70 -9.76
C ILE A 49 -0.73 0.90 -8.58
N THR A 50 -0.24 1.55 -7.54
CA THR A 50 -1.00 1.88 -6.34
C THR A 50 -1.39 3.36 -6.33
N VAL A 51 -2.49 3.71 -5.68
CA VAL A 51 -2.88 5.12 -5.47
C VAL A 51 -1.73 5.90 -4.85
N GLY A 52 -1.36 7.02 -5.49
CA GLY A 52 -0.23 7.87 -5.13
C GLY A 52 0.99 7.67 -6.03
N ASP A 53 1.09 6.54 -6.75
CA ASP A 53 2.20 6.29 -7.67
C ASP A 53 2.16 7.19 -8.89
N MET A 54 3.29 7.27 -9.59
CA MET A 54 3.50 8.07 -10.78
C MET A 54 3.80 7.20 -12.00
N VAL A 55 3.34 7.64 -13.16
CA VAL A 55 3.76 7.08 -14.45
C VAL A 55 4.47 8.15 -15.23
N THR A 56 5.64 7.81 -15.77
CA THR A 56 6.44 8.69 -16.61
C THR A 56 6.52 8.10 -18.02
N TRP A 57 6.06 8.85 -19.01
CA TRP A 57 6.26 8.52 -20.42
C TRP A 57 7.54 9.16 -20.93
N THR A 58 8.40 8.33 -21.55
CA THR A 58 9.68 8.75 -22.12
C THR A 58 9.71 8.37 -23.60
N ASN A 59 9.99 9.32 -24.49
CA ASN A 59 10.13 9.03 -25.91
C ASN A 59 11.44 8.28 -26.20
N VAL A 60 11.30 7.14 -26.89
CA VAL A 60 12.42 6.35 -27.43
C VAL A 60 12.27 6.12 -28.95
N GLY A 61 11.20 6.64 -29.55
CA GLY A 61 10.91 6.55 -30.98
C GLY A 61 11.49 7.70 -31.78
N ARG A 62 11.33 7.61 -33.08
CA ARG A 62 11.77 8.63 -34.07
C ARG A 62 10.62 9.53 -34.50
N GLY A 63 9.37 9.05 -34.36
CA GLY A 63 8.16 9.74 -34.74
C GLY A 63 7.56 10.62 -33.65
N ASN A 64 6.44 11.25 -34.02
CA ASN A 64 5.62 11.99 -33.07
C ASN A 64 4.47 11.08 -32.58
N HIS A 65 4.37 10.91 -31.26
CA HIS A 65 3.41 10.03 -30.58
C HIS A 65 2.57 10.79 -29.58
N PRO A 66 1.66 11.70 -30.02
CA PRO A 66 0.83 12.44 -29.07
C PRO A 66 -0.01 11.46 -28.26
N THR A 67 0.14 11.50 -26.93
CA THR A 67 -0.49 10.55 -26.02
C THR A 67 -1.72 11.16 -25.36
N ALA A 68 -2.88 10.57 -25.63
CA ALA A 68 -4.18 10.99 -25.12
C ALA A 68 -4.76 10.00 -24.12
N SER A 69 -5.52 10.50 -23.15
CA SER A 69 -6.37 9.67 -22.28
C SER A 69 -7.63 9.25 -23.03
N ASN A 70 -8.06 7.99 -22.86
CA ASN A 70 -9.32 7.50 -23.43
C ASN A 70 -10.55 8.27 -22.94
N THR A 71 -10.50 8.80 -21.72
CA THR A 71 -11.62 9.45 -21.02
C THR A 71 -11.37 10.92 -20.69
N GLY A 72 -10.27 11.49 -21.20
CA GLY A 72 -9.94 12.91 -20.99
C GLY A 72 -9.48 13.24 -19.56
N VAL A 73 -9.02 12.27 -18.79
CA VAL A 73 -8.52 12.48 -17.41
C VAL A 73 -7.29 13.39 -17.38
N TRP A 74 -6.54 13.42 -18.49
CA TRP A 74 -5.47 14.38 -18.73
C TRP A 74 -5.54 14.91 -20.16
N ALA A 75 -4.98 16.10 -20.38
CA ALA A 75 -4.85 16.69 -21.71
C ALA A 75 -3.80 15.92 -22.53
N THR A 76 -4.06 15.75 -23.82
CA THR A 76 -3.08 15.17 -24.76
C THR A 76 -1.74 15.90 -24.67
N PHE A 77 -0.65 15.15 -24.60
CA PHE A 77 0.70 15.68 -24.54
C PHE A 77 1.57 15.09 -25.68
N PRO A 78 2.52 15.87 -26.22
CA PRO A 78 3.40 15.39 -27.26
C PRO A 78 4.45 14.43 -26.72
N MET A 79 4.79 13.40 -27.52
CA MET A 79 5.90 12.48 -27.27
C MET A 79 6.67 12.37 -28.61
N ASN A 80 7.53 13.34 -28.88
CA ASN A 80 8.38 13.40 -30.06
C ASN A 80 9.86 13.45 -29.66
N PRO A 81 10.80 13.18 -30.55
CA PRO A 81 12.23 13.30 -30.26
C PRO A 81 12.57 14.68 -29.69
N GLY A 82 13.22 14.69 -28.52
CA GLY A 82 13.55 15.91 -27.80
C GLY A 82 12.44 16.50 -26.92
N ALA A 83 11.22 15.94 -26.93
CA ALA A 83 10.20 16.32 -25.96
C ALA A 83 10.62 15.89 -24.55
N PRO A 84 10.32 16.70 -23.53
CA PRO A 84 10.55 16.30 -22.14
C PRO A 84 9.65 15.12 -21.76
N ASP A 85 10.13 14.32 -20.82
CA ASP A 85 9.34 13.27 -20.22
C ASP A 85 8.06 13.83 -19.59
N LYS A 86 6.97 13.06 -19.70
CA LYS A 86 5.70 13.44 -19.08
C LYS A 86 5.40 12.54 -17.90
N THR A 87 5.33 13.14 -16.71
CA THR A 87 4.95 12.42 -15.48
C THR A 87 3.55 12.82 -15.05
N ILE A 88 2.74 11.83 -14.66
CA ILE A 88 1.39 12.01 -14.07
C ILE A 88 1.30 11.16 -12.82
N GLN A 89 0.81 11.76 -11.73
CA GLN A 89 0.50 11.06 -10.48
C GLN A 89 -0.96 10.58 -10.50
N PHE A 90 -1.19 9.34 -10.04
CA PHE A 90 -2.51 8.72 -10.01
C PHE A 90 -3.03 8.64 -8.57
N ASN A 91 -3.89 9.57 -8.19
CA ASN A 91 -4.43 9.70 -6.82
C ASN A 91 -5.80 9.02 -6.64
N THR A 92 -6.34 8.40 -7.68
CA THR A 92 -7.66 7.76 -7.64
C THR A 92 -7.56 6.35 -8.21
N ALA A 93 -8.12 5.36 -7.49
CA ALA A 93 -8.20 3.99 -7.98
C ALA A 93 -9.13 3.90 -9.21
N GLY A 94 -8.75 3.08 -10.17
CA GLY A 94 -9.51 2.90 -11.42
C GLY A 94 -8.64 2.37 -12.54
N THR A 95 -9.24 2.26 -13.73
CA THR A 95 -8.55 1.83 -14.94
C THR A 95 -8.50 3.00 -15.92
N PHE A 96 -7.30 3.37 -16.33
CA PHE A 96 -7.02 4.52 -17.19
C PHE A 96 -6.37 4.04 -18.48
N GLY A 97 -7.15 4.04 -19.56
CA GLY A 97 -6.65 3.76 -20.89
C GLY A 97 -6.03 5.00 -21.53
N TYR A 98 -5.05 4.78 -22.38
CA TYR A 98 -4.42 5.82 -23.17
C TYR A 98 -3.97 5.29 -24.53
N TYR A 99 -3.79 6.17 -25.49
CA TYR A 99 -3.40 5.82 -26.85
C TYR A 99 -2.64 6.94 -27.54
N CYS A 100 -1.91 6.60 -28.59
CA CYS A 100 -1.30 7.56 -29.50
C CYS A 100 -2.33 8.00 -30.55
N THR A 101 -2.61 9.30 -30.65
CA THR A 101 -3.62 9.81 -31.57
C THR A 101 -3.18 9.69 -33.04
N ALA A 102 -1.88 9.54 -33.31
CA ALA A 102 -1.33 9.36 -34.67
C ALA A 102 -1.33 7.89 -35.13
N HIS A 103 -1.26 6.92 -34.21
CA HIS A 103 -1.02 5.51 -34.54
C HIS A 103 -2.00 4.54 -33.86
N GLY A 104 -3.07 5.05 -33.26
CA GLY A 104 -4.05 4.22 -32.54
C GLY A 104 -5.32 4.96 -32.20
N ALA A 105 -6.18 4.23 -31.50
CA ALA A 105 -7.43 4.68 -30.92
C ALA A 105 -7.59 4.00 -29.56
N PRO A 106 -8.61 4.33 -28.75
CA PRO A 106 -8.88 3.61 -27.51
C PRO A 106 -8.91 2.09 -27.71
N ASN A 107 -7.98 1.39 -27.04
CA ASN A 107 -7.80 -0.07 -27.10
C ASN A 107 -7.43 -0.66 -28.49
N GLN A 108 -6.93 0.15 -29.40
CA GLN A 108 -6.52 -0.28 -30.74
C GLN A 108 -5.20 0.37 -31.16
N GLY A 109 -4.37 -0.36 -31.92
CA GLY A 109 -3.10 0.14 -32.43
C GLY A 109 -2.10 0.40 -31.29
N GLN A 110 -1.55 1.61 -31.23
CA GLN A 110 -0.63 2.03 -30.17
C GLN A 110 -1.42 2.55 -28.96
N PHE A 111 -1.62 1.68 -27.96
CA PHE A 111 -2.38 1.98 -26.76
C PHE A 111 -1.77 1.33 -25.51
N GLY A 112 -2.23 1.76 -24.33
CA GLY A 112 -1.87 1.16 -23.06
C GLY A 112 -2.96 1.34 -22.01
N THR A 113 -2.80 0.63 -20.89
CA THR A 113 -3.74 0.67 -19.76
C THR A 113 -2.98 0.75 -18.46
N ILE A 114 -3.43 1.62 -17.56
CA ILE A 114 -2.94 1.76 -16.19
C ILE A 114 -4.07 1.34 -15.25
N THR A 115 -3.86 0.29 -14.47
CA THR A 115 -4.76 -0.11 -13.38
C THR A 115 -4.21 0.44 -12.09
N VAL A 116 -4.93 1.36 -11.47
CA VAL A 116 -4.58 1.95 -10.17
C VAL A 116 -5.38 1.26 -9.10
N GLN A 117 -4.70 0.59 -8.19
CA GLN A 117 -5.31 -0.13 -7.07
C GLN A 117 -5.16 0.67 -5.78
N ARG A 118 -6.10 0.49 -4.87
CA ARG A 118 -5.91 0.96 -3.50
C ARG A 118 -4.91 0.04 -2.80
N PRO A 119 -4.02 0.57 -1.96
CA PRO A 119 -3.18 -0.28 -1.12
C PRO A 119 -4.06 -1.25 -0.33
N THR A 120 -3.65 -2.50 -0.24
CA THR A 120 -4.28 -3.45 0.70
C THR A 120 -3.77 -3.15 2.11
N ALA A 121 -4.54 -3.49 3.14
CA ALA A 121 -4.11 -3.30 4.53
C ALA A 121 -2.77 -4.02 4.84
N VAL A 122 -2.47 -5.11 4.14
CA VAL A 122 -1.20 -5.84 4.23
C VAL A 122 -0.05 -5.04 3.60
N GLU A 123 -0.30 -4.36 2.49
CA GLU A 123 0.67 -3.49 1.83
C GLU A 123 0.95 -2.24 2.66
N ASP A 124 -0.09 -1.61 3.22
CA ASP A 124 0.04 -0.47 4.15
C ASP A 124 0.90 -0.82 5.37
N ALA A 125 0.72 -2.00 5.96
CA ALA A 125 1.51 -2.48 7.09
C ALA A 125 2.97 -2.73 6.71
N ARG A 126 3.22 -3.28 5.53
CA ARG A 126 4.56 -3.54 5.00
C ARG A 126 5.30 -2.24 4.68
N LEU A 127 4.63 -1.28 4.04
CA LEU A 127 5.19 0.05 3.72
C LEU A 127 5.49 0.85 5.00
N ALA A 128 4.65 0.73 6.02
CA ALA A 128 4.91 1.31 7.34
C ALA A 128 6.06 0.62 8.09
N GLY A 129 6.59 -0.51 7.57
CA GLY A 129 7.62 -1.30 8.21
C GLY A 129 7.16 -1.97 9.50
N LEU A 130 5.85 -2.18 9.65
CA LEU A 130 5.27 -2.88 10.80
C LEU A 130 5.68 -4.35 10.78
N VAL A 131 6.34 -4.81 11.83
CA VAL A 131 6.85 -6.18 11.94
C VAL A 131 6.20 -6.87 13.13
N LEU A 132 5.42 -7.92 12.85
CA LEU A 132 4.90 -8.84 13.87
C LEU A 132 5.78 -10.08 13.90
N ASN A 133 6.39 -10.38 15.04
CA ASN A 133 7.10 -11.65 15.26
C ASN A 133 6.46 -12.43 16.40
N LEU A 134 6.50 -13.75 16.28
CA LEU A 134 6.04 -14.72 17.27
C LEU A 134 7.12 -15.80 17.40
N PHE A 135 7.70 -15.93 18.57
CA PHE A 135 8.77 -16.90 18.80
C PHE A 135 8.75 -17.48 20.24
N PRO A 136 9.18 -18.72 20.40
CA PRO A 136 9.56 -19.67 19.35
C PRO A 136 8.35 -20.09 18.50
N ASN A 137 8.60 -20.49 17.26
CA ASN A 137 7.59 -21.08 16.40
C ASN A 137 8.25 -22.17 15.52
N PRO A 138 8.00 -23.46 15.78
CA PRO A 138 7.01 -24.05 16.69
C PRO A 138 7.26 -23.77 18.19
N SER A 139 6.22 -23.85 19.00
CA SER A 139 6.19 -23.53 20.44
C SER A 139 5.51 -24.66 21.25
N LYS A 140 5.89 -24.77 22.52
CA LYS A 140 5.15 -25.58 23.53
C LYS A 140 4.07 -24.77 24.26
N GLY A 141 3.47 -23.78 23.58
CA GLY A 141 2.40 -22.94 24.11
C GLY A 141 2.90 -21.67 24.81
N LEU A 142 4.19 -21.50 25.06
CA LEU A 142 4.75 -20.23 25.53
C LEU A 142 5.37 -19.50 24.35
N VAL A 143 4.87 -18.32 24.02
CA VAL A 143 5.25 -17.53 22.84
C VAL A 143 5.53 -16.10 23.26
N THR A 144 6.58 -15.52 22.75
CA THR A 144 6.84 -14.08 22.85
C THR A 144 6.39 -13.40 21.57
N LEU A 145 5.56 -12.37 21.70
CA LEU A 145 5.15 -11.50 20.61
C LEU A 145 5.99 -10.24 20.63
N THR A 146 6.57 -9.86 19.50
CA THR A 146 7.13 -8.53 19.31
C THR A 146 6.46 -7.81 18.15
N LEU A 147 6.25 -6.51 18.34
CA LEU A 147 5.64 -5.64 17.34
C LEU A 147 6.53 -4.40 17.17
N GLY A 148 7.26 -4.34 16.07
CA GLY A 148 8.14 -3.21 15.76
C GLY A 148 7.47 -2.16 14.91
N LYS A 149 7.98 -0.91 14.98
CA LYS A 149 7.54 0.24 14.16
C LYS A 149 6.05 0.51 14.24
N THR A 150 5.52 0.55 15.45
CA THR A 150 4.12 0.91 15.70
C THR A 150 3.88 2.40 15.47
N LYS A 151 2.66 2.75 15.08
CA LYS A 151 2.22 4.14 14.96
C LYS A 151 1.61 4.60 16.28
N ALA A 152 2.06 5.74 16.79
CA ALA A 152 1.48 6.34 17.99
C ALA A 152 -0.02 6.65 17.79
N GLY A 153 -0.82 6.41 18.83
CA GLY A 153 -2.27 6.66 18.79
C GLY A 153 -3.11 5.60 18.05
N THR A 154 -2.49 4.54 17.52
CA THR A 154 -3.21 3.43 16.89
C THR A 154 -3.44 2.30 17.88
N ALA A 155 -4.68 1.83 17.99
CA ALA A 155 -5.03 0.67 18.80
C ALA A 155 -4.77 -0.63 18.02
N TYR A 156 -3.80 -1.40 18.46
CA TYR A 156 -3.47 -2.69 17.88
C TYR A 156 -4.12 -3.84 18.67
N GLN A 157 -4.55 -4.86 17.97
CA GLN A 157 -5.16 -6.05 18.54
C GLN A 157 -4.61 -7.29 17.84
N LEU A 158 -4.17 -8.28 18.60
CA LEU A 158 -3.88 -9.61 18.08
C LEU A 158 -5.12 -10.48 18.21
N ARG A 159 -5.55 -11.09 17.12
CA ARG A 159 -6.59 -12.13 17.12
C ARG A 159 -5.98 -13.46 16.76
N LEU A 160 -6.23 -14.44 17.60
CA LEU A 160 -5.84 -15.82 17.42
C LEU A 160 -7.05 -16.63 16.96
N SER A 161 -6.91 -17.32 15.84
CA SER A 161 -7.96 -18.20 15.32
C SER A 161 -7.40 -19.57 14.95
N ASN A 162 -8.27 -20.56 14.88
CA ASN A 162 -7.95 -21.86 14.31
C ASN A 162 -7.96 -21.79 12.76
N ILE A 163 -7.62 -22.91 12.11
CA ILE A 163 -7.52 -22.99 10.65
C ILE A 163 -8.85 -22.82 9.91
N ILE A 164 -9.99 -23.00 10.58
CA ILE A 164 -11.32 -22.76 10.01
C ILE A 164 -11.81 -21.32 10.25
N GLY A 165 -10.96 -20.45 10.83
CA GLY A 165 -11.26 -19.03 11.03
C GLY A 165 -12.04 -18.70 12.30
N GLN A 166 -12.31 -19.67 13.18
CA GLN A 166 -12.95 -19.42 14.47
C GLN A 166 -11.98 -18.65 15.38
N GLU A 167 -12.39 -17.49 15.86
CA GLU A 167 -11.62 -16.72 16.84
C GLU A 167 -11.62 -17.42 18.20
N LEU A 168 -10.42 -17.66 18.74
CA LEU A 168 -10.21 -18.32 20.01
C LEU A 168 -9.83 -17.31 21.10
N ARG A 169 -9.08 -16.28 20.75
CA ARG A 169 -8.60 -15.28 21.68
C ARG A 169 -8.36 -13.94 20.99
N SER A 170 -8.64 -12.85 21.69
CA SER A 170 -8.33 -11.50 21.26
C SER A 170 -7.54 -10.77 22.35
N ILE A 171 -6.43 -10.13 21.99
CA ILE A 171 -5.49 -9.50 22.90
C ILE A 171 -5.24 -8.08 22.43
N ALA A 172 -5.60 -7.07 23.23
CA ALA A 172 -5.22 -5.70 22.97
C ALA A 172 -3.71 -5.54 23.18
N LEU A 173 -3.04 -4.98 22.18
CA LEU A 173 -1.59 -4.79 22.20
C LEU A 173 -1.27 -3.35 22.58
N ARG A 174 -0.37 -3.21 23.54
CA ARG A 174 0.19 -1.92 23.94
C ARG A 174 1.60 -1.81 23.33
N PRO A 175 1.86 -0.77 22.51
CA PRO A 175 3.14 -0.63 21.81
C PRO A 175 4.36 -0.69 22.73
N ASP A 176 4.28 -0.04 23.89
CA ASP A 176 5.33 -0.01 24.93
C ASP A 176 5.72 -1.40 25.44
N LEU A 177 4.75 -2.33 25.56
CA LEU A 177 5.00 -3.69 26.01
C LEU A 177 5.45 -4.63 24.88
N THR A 178 5.05 -4.33 23.64
CA THR A 178 5.30 -5.22 22.51
C THR A 178 6.67 -5.01 21.88
N GLU A 179 7.31 -3.84 22.04
CA GLU A 179 8.71 -3.64 21.64
C GLU A 179 9.68 -4.46 22.51
N ALA A 180 9.43 -4.51 23.83
CA ALA A 180 10.22 -5.30 24.78
C ALA A 180 9.97 -6.82 24.67
N GLY A 181 8.86 -7.22 24.05
CA GLY A 181 8.40 -8.61 23.94
C GLY A 181 7.30 -8.93 24.94
N LEU A 182 6.08 -9.14 24.43
CA LEU A 182 4.91 -9.54 25.22
C LEU A 182 4.84 -11.07 25.34
N PRO A 183 4.99 -11.67 26.52
CA PRO A 183 4.80 -13.10 26.71
C PRO A 183 3.33 -13.47 26.59
N LEU A 184 3.04 -14.48 25.80
CA LEU A 184 1.72 -15.08 25.63
C LEU A 184 1.74 -16.51 26.17
N ASP A 185 0.86 -16.82 27.10
CA ASP A 185 0.62 -18.20 27.54
C ASP A 185 -0.57 -18.78 26.75
N LEU A 186 -0.27 -19.76 25.91
CA LEU A 186 -1.21 -20.45 25.03
C LEU A 186 -1.20 -21.96 25.29
N ARG A 187 -0.72 -22.41 26.47
CA ARG A 187 -0.64 -23.83 26.84
C ARG A 187 -2.01 -24.50 26.99
N GLU A 188 -3.06 -23.70 27.11
CA GLU A 188 -4.44 -24.16 27.11
C GLU A 188 -4.92 -24.65 25.73
N LEU A 189 -4.21 -24.26 24.65
CA LEU A 189 -4.59 -24.61 23.29
C LEU A 189 -4.02 -25.99 22.93
N PRO A 190 -4.82 -26.84 22.26
CA PRO A 190 -4.34 -28.12 21.73
C PRO A 190 -3.17 -27.94 20.76
N THR A 191 -2.38 -29.01 20.61
CA THR A 191 -1.39 -29.09 19.53
C THR A 191 -2.04 -28.87 18.18
N GLY A 192 -1.44 -28.00 17.35
CA GLY A 192 -2.03 -27.66 16.08
C GLY A 192 -1.48 -26.36 15.46
N MET A 193 -2.08 -26.00 14.33
CA MET A 193 -1.76 -24.77 13.62
C MET A 193 -2.82 -23.70 13.90
N TYR A 194 -2.33 -22.50 14.19
CA TYR A 194 -3.14 -21.33 14.51
C TYR A 194 -2.75 -20.15 13.63
N LEU A 195 -3.68 -19.24 13.42
CA LEU A 195 -3.49 -18.00 12.69
C LEU A 195 -3.53 -16.82 13.68
N CYS A 196 -2.43 -16.06 13.75
CA CYS A 196 -2.30 -14.86 14.56
C CYS A 196 -2.41 -13.65 13.65
N SER A 197 -3.55 -12.98 13.66
CA SER A 197 -3.84 -11.80 12.84
C SER A 197 -3.69 -10.53 13.65
N LEU A 198 -2.86 -9.61 13.17
CA LEU A 198 -2.72 -8.28 13.73
C LEU A 198 -3.77 -7.36 13.13
N TRP A 199 -4.54 -6.72 13.97
CA TRP A 199 -5.60 -5.79 13.61
C TRP A 199 -5.25 -4.37 14.08
N ALA A 200 -5.61 -3.37 13.28
CA ALA A 200 -5.68 -1.99 13.69
C ALA A 200 -6.79 -1.27 12.90
N ASP A 201 -7.50 -0.35 13.55
CA ASP A 201 -8.57 0.45 12.93
C ASP A 201 -9.61 -0.41 12.17
N GLY A 202 -9.94 -1.59 12.70
CA GLY A 202 -10.91 -2.51 12.11
C GLY A 202 -10.40 -3.30 10.88
N LYS A 203 -9.11 -3.21 10.55
CA LYS A 203 -8.49 -3.90 9.40
C LYS A 203 -7.43 -4.90 9.85
N VAL A 204 -7.32 -6.01 9.12
CA VAL A 204 -6.20 -6.95 9.27
C VAL A 204 -4.97 -6.35 8.60
N LEU A 205 -3.90 -6.16 9.34
CA LEU A 205 -2.63 -5.64 8.84
C LEU A 205 -1.69 -6.76 8.37
N THR A 206 -1.61 -7.84 9.14
CA THR A 206 -0.80 -9.01 8.79
C THR A 206 -1.31 -10.23 9.54
N THR A 207 -1.04 -11.43 8.99
CA THR A 207 -1.35 -12.70 9.64
C THR A 207 -0.10 -13.57 9.63
N LYS A 208 0.23 -14.15 10.77
CA LYS A 208 1.32 -15.11 10.96
C LYS A 208 0.77 -16.46 11.40
N ARG A 209 1.38 -17.51 10.88
CA ARG A 209 1.10 -18.88 11.34
C ARG A 209 1.87 -19.17 12.61
N LEU A 210 1.22 -19.74 13.60
CA LEU A 210 1.81 -20.25 14.83
C LEU A 210 1.55 -21.76 14.91
N ILE A 211 2.56 -22.53 15.26
CA ILE A 211 2.46 -23.98 15.48
C ILE A 211 2.69 -24.26 16.95
N ILE A 212 1.70 -24.90 17.61
CA ILE A 212 1.82 -25.43 18.96
C ILE A 212 2.06 -26.95 18.85
N GLN A 213 3.09 -27.41 19.52
CA GLN A 213 3.49 -28.81 19.58
C GLN A 213 3.78 -29.21 21.03
N GLU A 214 3.82 -30.52 21.31
CA GLU A 214 4.18 -31.07 22.61
C GLU A 214 5.64 -30.79 23.03
#